data_92d30f7b5d54391a1b22b107e710b038
#
_entry.id   92d30f7b5d54391a1b22b107e710b038
#
_cell.length_a   1.000
_cell.length_b   1.000
_cell.length_c   1.000
_cell.angle_alpha   90.00
_cell.angle_beta   90.00
_cell.angle_gamma   90.00
#
_symmetry.space_group_name_H-M   'P 1'
#
loop_
_entity.id
_entity.type
_entity.pdbx_description
1 polymer ?
#
loop_
_entity_poly.entity_id
_entity_poly.type
_entity_poly.pdbx_seq_one_letter_code
_entity_poly.pdbx_strand_id
1 'polypeptide(L)'
;VQLSWVVLYDDAGKVMQSIGFMRDLTAQHNAQKRIKELAYTDVLTGLPNRLLLSQRVETAIADAQEQSGGFAVLFLDLDRFKIINDSLGHPFGDRVLQLVAERLQTCLRQTDMLCRLGGDEFVIYLHGGNATVAEGVSRRILDEMLRPFTLDDMGFSIQCSIGIALYPHDGLSVDDLIKQAD
;
A
#
# COMPACT_ATOMS: atom_id res chain seq x y z
N VAL A 1 21.33 18.84 -3.83
CA VAL A 1 22.66 19.46 -4.09
C VAL A 1 23.46 19.38 -2.80
N GLN A 2 24.70 18.89 -2.89
CA GLN A 2 25.66 18.89 -1.79
C GLN A 2 26.72 19.97 -2.10
N LEU A 3 26.95 20.85 -1.11
CA LEU A 3 27.98 21.89 -1.19
C LEU A 3 29.12 21.55 -0.23
N SER A 4 30.34 21.61 -0.71
CA SER A 4 31.57 21.44 0.08
C SER A 4 32.52 22.58 -0.24
N TRP A 5 33.19 23.08 0.79
CA TRP A 5 34.14 24.19 0.65
C TRP A 5 35.49 23.78 1.23
N VAL A 6 36.53 24.16 0.52
CA VAL A 6 37.91 24.11 1.01
C VAL A 6 38.44 25.54 1.05
N VAL A 7 38.96 25.94 2.19
CA VAL A 7 39.56 27.25 2.38
C VAL A 7 41.04 27.07 2.66
N LEU A 8 41.87 27.74 1.89
CA LEU A 8 43.31 27.77 2.06
C LEU A 8 43.72 29.11 2.73
N TYR A 9 44.64 29.05 3.69
CA TYR A 9 45.13 30.19 4.46
C TYR A 9 46.62 30.34 4.21
N ASP A 10 47.13 31.60 4.32
CA ASP A 10 48.55 31.89 4.35
C ASP A 10 49.15 31.68 5.75
N ASP A 11 50.46 31.84 5.88
CA ASP A 11 51.17 31.69 7.17
C ASP A 11 50.75 32.72 8.23
N ALA A 12 50.07 33.77 7.83
CA ALA A 12 49.50 34.80 8.73
C ALA A 12 48.03 34.51 9.09
N GLY A 13 47.46 33.39 8.65
CA GLY A 13 46.05 32.98 8.91
C GLY A 13 45.03 33.73 8.05
N LYS A 14 45.43 34.39 6.99
CA LYS A 14 44.52 35.10 6.07
C LYS A 14 44.10 34.13 4.95
N VAL A 15 42.84 34.17 4.57
CA VAL A 15 42.29 33.37 3.47
C VAL A 15 43.00 33.73 2.16
N MET A 16 43.70 32.76 1.59
CA MET A 16 44.31 32.87 0.26
C MET A 16 43.35 32.52 -0.85
N GLN A 17 42.62 31.42 -0.67
CA GLN A 17 41.71 30.90 -1.70
C GLN A 17 40.60 30.09 -1.04
N SER A 18 39.42 30.16 -1.60
CA SER A 18 38.32 29.25 -1.29
C SER A 18 37.85 28.56 -2.56
N ILE A 19 37.70 27.24 -2.48
CA ILE A 19 37.23 26.41 -3.59
C ILE A 19 35.92 25.79 -3.13
N GLY A 20 34.83 26.08 -3.83
CA GLY A 20 33.53 25.47 -3.62
C GLY A 20 33.31 24.33 -4.60
N PHE A 21 32.86 23.18 -4.09
CA PHE A 21 32.44 22.05 -4.89
C PHE A 21 30.92 21.91 -4.76
N MET A 22 30.25 21.80 -5.88
CA MET A 22 28.82 21.52 -5.94
C MET A 22 28.60 20.18 -6.63
N ARG A 23 27.98 19.25 -5.92
CA ARG A 23 27.59 17.96 -6.46
C ARG A 23 26.08 17.90 -6.59
N ASP A 24 25.60 17.68 -7.79
CA ASP A 24 24.20 17.38 -8.03
C ASP A 24 23.90 15.92 -7.65
N LEU A 25 23.02 15.74 -6.67
CA LEU A 25 22.59 14.42 -6.18
C LEU A 25 21.20 14.03 -6.70
N THR A 26 20.60 14.82 -7.60
CA THR A 26 19.23 14.61 -8.09
C THR A 26 19.07 13.23 -8.71
N ALA A 27 19.99 12.81 -9.56
CA ALA A 27 19.93 11.49 -10.19
C ALA A 27 20.02 10.35 -9.16
N GLN A 28 20.89 10.49 -8.17
CA GLN A 28 21.03 9.50 -7.07
C GLN A 28 19.77 9.43 -6.22
N HIS A 29 19.21 10.59 -5.85
CA HIS A 29 17.98 10.67 -5.07
C HIS A 29 16.79 10.05 -5.83
N ASN A 30 16.65 10.37 -7.12
CA ASN A 30 15.60 9.81 -7.97
C ASN A 30 15.74 8.28 -8.12
N ALA A 31 16.97 7.79 -8.30
CA ALA A 31 17.22 6.35 -8.35
C ALA A 31 16.85 5.65 -7.02
N GLN A 32 17.24 6.22 -5.89
CA GLN A 32 16.87 5.70 -4.56
C GLN A 32 15.35 5.73 -4.33
N LYS A 33 14.67 6.82 -4.73
CA LYS A 33 13.21 6.93 -4.66
C LYS A 33 12.55 5.83 -5.49
N ARG A 34 13.02 5.64 -6.73
CA ARG A 34 12.49 4.62 -7.63
C ARG A 34 12.70 3.19 -7.11
N ILE A 35 13.87 2.92 -6.50
CA ILE A 35 14.14 1.63 -5.85
C ILE A 35 13.16 1.41 -4.70
N LYS A 36 12.90 2.42 -3.87
CA LYS A 36 11.92 2.31 -2.78
C LYS A 36 10.50 2.09 -3.31
N GLU A 37 10.07 2.84 -4.33
CA GLU A 37 8.77 2.65 -4.96
C GLU A 37 8.62 1.23 -5.49
N LEU A 38 9.60 0.71 -6.24
CA LEU A 38 9.58 -0.66 -6.75
C LEU A 38 9.60 -1.72 -5.65
N ALA A 39 10.24 -1.44 -4.50
CA ALA A 39 10.31 -2.38 -3.39
C ALA A 39 9.02 -2.44 -2.56
N TYR A 40 8.22 -1.36 -2.52
CA TYR A 40 7.11 -1.21 -1.59
C TYR A 40 5.73 -1.07 -2.25
N THR A 41 5.67 -1.00 -3.58
CA THR A 41 4.40 -0.87 -4.30
C THR A 41 4.19 -2.00 -5.31
N ASP A 42 2.94 -2.34 -5.54
CA ASP A 42 2.52 -3.19 -6.65
C ASP A 42 2.57 -2.38 -7.96
N VAL A 43 3.30 -2.87 -8.94
CA VAL A 43 3.58 -2.14 -10.19
C VAL A 43 2.32 -1.91 -11.03
N LEU A 44 1.35 -2.82 -10.94
CA LEU A 44 0.12 -2.74 -11.73
C LEU A 44 -0.85 -1.68 -11.22
N THR A 45 -1.10 -1.70 -9.90
CA THR A 45 -2.12 -0.87 -9.27
C THR A 45 -1.56 0.38 -8.59
N GLY A 46 -0.24 0.45 -8.37
CA GLY A 46 0.40 1.52 -7.59
C GLY A 46 0.11 1.45 -6.09
N LEU A 47 -0.64 0.46 -5.63
CA LEU A 47 -0.92 0.24 -4.22
C LEU A 47 0.30 -0.24 -3.44
N PRO A 48 0.35 -0.05 -2.12
CA PRO A 48 1.23 -0.78 -1.23
C PRO A 48 1.23 -2.28 -1.55
N ASN A 49 2.42 -2.89 -1.51
CA ASN A 49 2.57 -4.34 -1.65
C ASN A 49 2.66 -5.04 -0.28
N ARG A 50 2.82 -6.37 -0.29
CA ARG A 50 2.95 -7.19 0.91
C ARG A 50 4.05 -6.69 1.86
N LEU A 51 5.19 -6.24 1.32
CA LEU A 51 6.32 -5.79 2.14
C LEU A 51 5.97 -4.53 2.94
N LEU A 52 5.31 -3.54 2.29
CA LEU A 52 4.89 -2.32 2.98
C LEU A 52 3.77 -2.60 4.00
N LEU A 53 2.84 -3.50 3.66
CA LEU A 53 1.81 -3.96 4.60
C LEU A 53 2.44 -4.58 5.85
N SER A 54 3.40 -5.50 5.68
CA SER A 54 4.07 -6.15 6.81
C SER A 54 4.74 -5.14 7.74
N GLN A 55 5.50 -4.20 7.20
CA GLN A 55 6.13 -3.15 8.00
C GLN A 55 5.10 -2.29 8.75
N ARG A 56 3.99 -1.94 8.11
CA ARG A 56 2.94 -1.14 8.74
C ARG A 56 2.27 -1.88 9.88
N VAL A 57 1.94 -3.15 9.67
CA VAL A 57 1.29 -3.99 10.69
C VAL A 57 2.25 -4.29 11.85
N GLU A 58 3.53 -4.59 11.59
CA GLU A 58 4.54 -4.75 12.65
C GLU A 58 4.66 -3.51 13.53
N THR A 59 4.68 -2.32 12.93
CA THR A 59 4.66 -1.06 13.67
C THR A 59 3.38 -0.93 14.50
N ALA A 60 2.23 -1.25 13.92
CA ALA A 60 0.95 -1.19 14.62
C ALA A 60 0.85 -2.19 15.78
N ILE A 61 1.48 -3.36 15.67
CA ILE A 61 1.59 -4.34 16.76
C ILE A 61 2.39 -3.76 17.92
N ALA A 62 3.55 -3.14 17.64
CA ALA A 62 4.36 -2.51 18.67
C ALA A 62 3.59 -1.37 19.39
N ASP A 63 2.96 -0.48 18.63
CA ASP A 63 2.15 0.62 19.17
C ASP A 63 0.97 0.11 20.01
N ALA A 64 0.29 -0.96 19.56
CA ALA A 64 -0.84 -1.55 20.24
C ALA A 64 -0.45 -2.22 21.56
N GLN A 65 0.74 -2.82 21.65
CA GLN A 65 1.27 -3.40 22.89
C GLN A 65 1.54 -2.33 23.95
N GLU A 66 2.00 -1.14 23.54
CA GLU A 66 2.26 -0.03 24.46
C GLU A 66 0.97 0.65 24.94
N GLN A 67 -0.03 0.78 24.08
CA GLN A 67 -1.24 1.58 24.32
C GLN A 67 -2.49 0.73 24.62
N SER A 68 -2.37 -0.60 24.71
CA SER A 68 -3.50 -1.54 24.83
C SER A 68 -4.55 -1.32 23.73
N GLY A 69 -4.09 -0.99 22.52
CA GLY A 69 -4.94 -0.74 21.37
C GLY A 69 -5.18 -1.99 20.52
N GLY A 70 -5.99 -1.83 19.47
CA GLY A 70 -6.25 -2.87 18.49
C GLY A 70 -6.40 -2.30 17.09
N PHE A 71 -6.38 -3.17 16.09
CA PHE A 71 -6.62 -2.85 14.69
C PHE A 71 -7.27 -4.04 14.00
N ALA A 72 -7.77 -3.83 12.79
CA ALA A 72 -8.34 -4.90 11.98
C ALA A 72 -7.57 -5.06 10.66
N VAL A 73 -7.51 -6.30 10.18
CA VAL A 73 -7.03 -6.68 8.85
C VAL A 73 -8.20 -7.32 8.11
N LEU A 74 -8.49 -6.84 6.91
CA LEU A 74 -9.47 -7.42 6.01
C LEU A 74 -8.73 -8.05 4.85
N PHE A 75 -9.04 -9.30 4.55
CA PHE A 75 -8.60 -9.97 3.33
C PHE A 75 -9.75 -9.95 2.32
N LEU A 76 -9.47 -9.55 1.09
CA LEU A 76 -10.44 -9.41 0.03
C LEU A 76 -9.95 -10.16 -1.21
N ASP A 77 -10.79 -11.03 -1.72
CA ASP A 77 -10.60 -11.80 -2.96
C ASP A 77 -11.69 -11.47 -3.97
N LEU A 78 -11.33 -11.31 -5.25
CA LEU A 78 -12.30 -11.00 -6.31
C LEU A 78 -12.93 -12.27 -6.85
N ASP A 79 -14.22 -12.44 -6.62
CA ASP A 79 -14.96 -13.61 -7.02
C ASP A 79 -14.88 -13.84 -8.53
N ARG A 80 -14.38 -15.03 -8.92
CA ARG A 80 -14.32 -15.48 -10.31
C ARG A 80 -13.47 -14.59 -11.24
N PHE A 81 -12.51 -13.83 -10.71
CA PHE A 81 -11.64 -12.98 -11.53
C PHE A 81 -10.92 -13.76 -12.64
N LYS A 82 -10.58 -15.03 -12.38
CA LYS A 82 -9.99 -15.91 -13.39
C LYS A 82 -10.85 -16.02 -14.65
N ILE A 83 -12.19 -16.03 -14.53
CA ILE A 83 -13.10 -16.11 -15.70
C ILE A 83 -12.94 -14.86 -16.59
N ILE A 84 -12.71 -13.69 -15.99
CA ILE A 84 -12.45 -12.44 -16.74
C ILE A 84 -11.16 -12.60 -17.56
N ASN A 85 -10.08 -13.07 -16.93
CA ASN A 85 -8.81 -13.30 -17.61
C ASN A 85 -8.93 -14.34 -18.75
N ASP A 86 -9.60 -15.46 -18.47
CA ASP A 86 -9.76 -16.53 -19.43
C ASP A 86 -10.63 -16.12 -20.63
N SER A 87 -11.60 -15.22 -20.43
CA SER A 87 -12.55 -14.77 -21.45
C SER A 87 -12.08 -13.56 -22.24
N LEU A 88 -11.45 -12.57 -21.58
CA LEU A 88 -11.14 -11.25 -22.14
C LEU A 88 -9.62 -10.96 -22.19
N GLY A 89 -8.81 -11.90 -21.68
CA GLY A 89 -7.36 -11.82 -21.66
C GLY A 89 -6.79 -11.02 -20.48
N HIS A 90 -5.52 -11.30 -20.14
CA HIS A 90 -4.82 -10.66 -19.03
C HIS A 90 -4.78 -9.13 -19.12
N PRO A 91 -4.57 -8.49 -20.30
CA PRO A 91 -4.56 -7.02 -20.36
C PRO A 91 -5.88 -6.38 -19.94
N PHE A 92 -7.02 -7.04 -20.19
CA PHE A 92 -8.32 -6.57 -19.71
C PHE A 92 -8.44 -6.77 -18.19
N GLY A 93 -8.04 -7.93 -17.68
CA GLY A 93 -8.00 -8.22 -16.25
C GLY A 93 -7.13 -7.24 -15.47
N ASP A 94 -5.97 -6.86 -16.00
CA ASP A 94 -5.08 -5.86 -15.40
C ASP A 94 -5.79 -4.51 -15.23
N ARG A 95 -6.54 -4.06 -16.23
CA ARG A 95 -7.33 -2.82 -16.14
C ARG A 95 -8.50 -2.94 -15.16
N VAL A 96 -9.11 -4.12 -15.06
CA VAL A 96 -10.14 -4.41 -14.06
C VAL A 96 -9.54 -4.27 -12.65
N LEU A 97 -8.37 -4.84 -12.40
CA LEU A 97 -7.67 -4.72 -11.10
C LEU A 97 -7.37 -3.25 -10.75
N GLN A 98 -6.98 -2.43 -11.71
CA GLN A 98 -6.76 -1.00 -11.50
C GLN A 98 -8.06 -0.27 -11.11
N LEU A 99 -9.18 -0.53 -11.84
CA LEU A 99 -10.48 0.05 -11.50
C LEU A 99 -11.01 -0.40 -10.14
N VAL A 100 -10.80 -1.67 -9.77
CA VAL A 100 -11.13 -2.18 -8.44
C VAL A 100 -10.31 -1.48 -7.37
N ALA A 101 -9.00 -1.35 -7.56
CA ALA A 101 -8.11 -0.67 -6.63
C ALA A 101 -8.56 0.79 -6.38
N GLU A 102 -8.87 1.54 -7.44
CA GLU A 102 -9.40 2.90 -7.33
C GLU A 102 -10.72 2.94 -6.54
N ARG A 103 -11.64 2.05 -6.83
CA ARG A 103 -12.94 1.98 -6.14
C ARG A 103 -12.78 1.62 -4.66
N LEU A 104 -11.96 0.64 -4.33
CA LEU A 104 -11.67 0.26 -2.95
C LEU A 104 -11.05 1.41 -2.15
N GLN A 105 -10.16 2.19 -2.76
CA GLN A 105 -9.58 3.38 -2.11
C GLN A 105 -10.63 4.40 -1.70
N THR A 106 -11.70 4.59 -2.49
CA THR A 106 -12.78 5.53 -2.13
C THR A 106 -13.57 5.08 -0.89
N CYS A 107 -13.48 3.79 -0.55
CA CYS A 107 -14.13 3.22 0.63
C CYS A 107 -13.31 3.38 1.92
N LEU A 108 -12.11 3.94 1.88
CA LEU A 108 -11.18 3.94 3.00
C LEU A 108 -10.85 5.36 3.47
N ARG A 109 -10.44 5.47 4.72
CA ARG A 109 -9.95 6.72 5.31
C ARG A 109 -8.47 6.89 4.99
N GLN A 110 -7.95 8.09 5.13
CA GLN A 110 -6.53 8.38 4.93
C GLN A 110 -5.60 7.62 5.91
N THR A 111 -6.11 7.23 7.08
CA THR A 111 -5.39 6.43 8.08
C THR A 111 -5.35 4.95 7.79
N ASP A 112 -6.24 4.47 6.93
CA ASP A 112 -6.34 3.07 6.53
C ASP A 112 -5.37 2.81 5.36
N MET A 113 -4.97 1.55 5.18
CA MET A 113 -4.06 1.19 4.08
C MET A 113 -4.67 0.07 3.26
N LEU A 114 -4.78 0.30 1.95
CA LEU A 114 -5.12 -0.72 0.97
C LEU A 114 -3.84 -1.25 0.34
N CYS A 115 -3.70 -2.57 0.29
CA CYS A 115 -2.57 -3.27 -0.30
C CYS A 115 -3.05 -4.29 -1.32
N ARG A 116 -2.22 -4.57 -2.32
CA ARG A 116 -2.41 -5.74 -3.20
C ARG A 116 -1.29 -6.73 -2.93
N LEU A 117 -1.67 -8.00 -2.63
CA LEU A 117 -0.71 -9.07 -2.39
C LEU A 117 -0.21 -9.72 -3.68
N GLY A 118 -1.07 -9.79 -4.67
CA GLY A 118 -0.82 -10.36 -6.00
C GLY A 118 -2.12 -10.91 -6.58
N GLY A 119 -2.15 -11.26 -7.86
CA GLY A 119 -3.37 -11.76 -8.48
C GLY A 119 -4.57 -10.85 -8.24
N ASP A 120 -5.62 -11.41 -7.70
CA ASP A 120 -6.90 -10.80 -7.33
C ASP A 120 -7.07 -10.54 -5.82
N GLU A 121 -5.99 -10.71 -5.04
CA GLU A 121 -5.97 -10.57 -3.58
C GLU A 121 -5.60 -9.17 -3.12
N PHE A 122 -6.45 -8.58 -2.29
CA PHE A 122 -6.23 -7.30 -1.63
C PHE A 122 -6.31 -7.45 -0.12
N VAL A 123 -5.53 -6.66 0.60
CA VAL A 123 -5.58 -6.60 2.06
C VAL A 123 -5.75 -5.15 2.50
N ILE A 124 -6.61 -4.95 3.49
CA ILE A 124 -6.86 -3.65 4.08
C ILE A 124 -6.46 -3.69 5.55
N TYR A 125 -5.57 -2.78 5.95
CA TYR A 125 -5.28 -2.49 7.33
C TYR A 125 -6.14 -1.32 7.80
N LEU A 126 -6.93 -1.51 8.86
CA LEU A 126 -7.78 -0.48 9.46
C LEU A 126 -7.16 -0.01 10.78
N HIS A 127 -6.65 1.21 10.80
CA HIS A 127 -6.05 1.80 11.99
C HIS A 127 -7.08 2.02 13.11
N GLY A 128 -6.78 1.52 14.32
CA GLY A 128 -7.71 1.60 15.46
C GLY A 128 -9.04 0.87 15.22
N GLY A 129 -9.07 -0.08 14.26
CA GLY A 129 -10.25 -0.85 13.88
C GLY A 129 -10.64 -1.88 14.95
N ASN A 130 -11.93 -1.93 15.25
CA ASN A 130 -12.57 -3.00 16.02
C ASN A 130 -13.60 -3.73 15.14
N ALA A 131 -14.27 -4.74 15.65
CA ALA A 131 -15.25 -5.53 14.91
C ALA A 131 -16.32 -4.65 14.21
N THR A 132 -16.88 -3.69 14.93
CA THR A 132 -17.93 -2.79 14.38
C THR A 132 -17.39 -1.92 13.23
N VAL A 133 -16.18 -1.39 13.37
CA VAL A 133 -15.54 -0.59 12.31
C VAL A 133 -15.23 -1.48 11.10
N ALA A 134 -14.67 -2.66 11.33
CA ALA A 134 -14.33 -3.61 10.27
C ALA A 134 -15.59 -4.06 9.49
N GLU A 135 -16.66 -4.43 10.18
CA GLU A 135 -17.95 -4.76 9.56
C GLU A 135 -18.52 -3.59 8.75
N GLY A 136 -18.47 -2.36 9.29
CA GLY A 136 -18.96 -1.17 8.61
C GLY A 136 -18.18 -0.86 7.33
N VAL A 137 -16.86 -1.02 7.35
CA VAL A 137 -16.01 -0.86 6.16
C VAL A 137 -16.28 -1.96 5.15
N SER A 138 -16.35 -3.23 5.59
CA SER A 138 -16.64 -4.37 4.71
C SER A 138 -17.99 -4.22 4.01
N ARG A 139 -19.03 -3.82 4.73
CA ARG A 139 -20.35 -3.57 4.14
C ARG A 139 -20.30 -2.46 3.09
N ARG A 140 -19.64 -1.34 3.39
CA ARG A 140 -19.45 -0.24 2.42
C ARG A 140 -18.72 -0.70 1.15
N ILE A 141 -17.69 -1.53 1.30
CA ILE A 141 -16.96 -2.11 0.16
C ILE A 141 -17.88 -2.99 -0.66
N LEU A 142 -18.60 -3.92 -0.03
CA LEU A 142 -19.53 -4.82 -0.73
C LEU A 142 -20.60 -4.03 -1.49
N ASP A 143 -21.19 -2.99 -0.88
CA ASP A 143 -22.18 -2.12 -1.53
C ASP A 143 -21.60 -1.36 -2.74
N GLU A 144 -20.35 -0.84 -2.63
CA GLU A 144 -19.69 -0.18 -3.75
C GLU A 144 -19.31 -1.17 -4.87
N MET A 145 -18.92 -2.39 -4.53
CA MET A 145 -18.59 -3.42 -5.52
C MET A 145 -19.81 -3.95 -6.29
N LEU A 146 -21.03 -3.79 -5.75
CA LEU A 146 -22.27 -4.09 -6.48
C LEU A 146 -22.55 -3.12 -7.64
N ARG A 147 -21.95 -1.92 -7.62
CA ARG A 147 -22.12 -0.96 -8.71
C ARG A 147 -21.38 -1.42 -9.96
N PRO A 148 -22.00 -1.38 -11.14
CA PRO A 148 -21.34 -1.77 -12.38
C PRO A 148 -20.02 -0.99 -12.60
N PHE A 149 -19.06 -1.66 -13.19
CA PHE A 149 -17.86 -1.06 -13.75
C PHE A 149 -18.04 -0.82 -15.24
N THR A 150 -17.38 0.19 -15.76
CA THR A 150 -17.34 0.45 -17.21
C THR A 150 -15.89 0.49 -17.67
N LEU A 151 -15.58 -0.29 -18.69
CA LEU A 151 -14.28 -0.34 -19.32
C LEU A 151 -14.46 -0.52 -20.83
N ASP A 152 -13.90 0.40 -21.64
CA ASP A 152 -14.03 0.39 -23.11
C ASP A 152 -15.50 0.27 -23.59
N ASP A 153 -16.39 1.09 -23.00
CA ASP A 153 -17.84 1.08 -23.23
C ASP A 153 -18.57 -0.24 -22.86
N MET A 154 -17.85 -1.18 -22.27
CA MET A 154 -18.40 -2.44 -21.75
C MET A 154 -18.72 -2.31 -20.27
N GLY A 155 -19.99 -2.49 -19.92
CA GLY A 155 -20.44 -2.60 -18.52
C GLY A 155 -20.25 -4.04 -18.01
N PHE A 156 -19.67 -4.18 -16.81
CA PHE A 156 -19.52 -5.47 -16.14
C PHE A 156 -19.69 -5.32 -14.62
N SER A 157 -19.90 -6.44 -13.95
CA SER A 157 -19.97 -6.50 -12.48
C SER A 157 -18.97 -7.54 -11.98
N ILE A 158 -18.28 -7.21 -10.90
CA ILE A 158 -17.40 -8.13 -10.18
C ILE A 158 -17.72 -8.03 -8.70
N GLN A 159 -17.81 -9.16 -8.04
CA GLN A 159 -18.05 -9.25 -6.61
C GLN A 159 -16.74 -9.60 -5.90
N CYS A 160 -16.74 -9.48 -4.59
CA CYS A 160 -15.63 -9.89 -3.76
C CYS A 160 -16.11 -10.57 -2.47
N SER A 161 -15.29 -11.45 -1.96
CA SER A 161 -15.42 -12.04 -0.65
C SER A 161 -14.49 -11.29 0.32
N ILE A 162 -14.92 -11.07 1.57
CA ILE A 162 -14.13 -10.34 2.56
C ILE A 162 -14.11 -11.13 3.86
N GLY A 163 -12.91 -11.50 4.31
CA GLY A 163 -12.68 -12.00 5.63
C GLY A 163 -12.08 -10.94 6.56
N ILE A 164 -12.28 -11.05 7.86
CA ILE A 164 -11.89 -10.06 8.87
C ILE A 164 -11.09 -10.76 9.97
N ALA A 165 -9.95 -10.19 10.34
CA ALA A 165 -9.18 -10.59 11.52
C ALA A 165 -8.88 -9.35 12.39
N LEU A 166 -8.97 -9.54 13.72
CA LEU A 166 -8.80 -8.51 14.73
C LEU A 166 -7.54 -8.76 15.57
N TYR A 167 -6.64 -7.79 15.63
CA TYR A 167 -5.51 -7.84 16.55
C TYR A 167 -5.94 -7.33 17.95
N PRO A 168 -5.55 -7.99 19.05
CA PRO A 168 -4.72 -9.21 19.12
C PRO A 168 -5.51 -10.53 19.15
N HIS A 169 -6.83 -10.49 18.99
CA HIS A 169 -7.72 -11.62 19.22
C HIS A 169 -7.50 -12.79 18.23
N ASP A 170 -7.37 -12.48 16.94
CA ASP A 170 -7.31 -13.48 15.87
C ASP A 170 -5.88 -13.79 15.41
N GLY A 171 -4.88 -13.08 15.94
CA GLY A 171 -3.47 -13.30 15.62
C GLY A 171 -2.54 -12.30 16.26
N LEU A 172 -1.28 -12.68 16.43
CA LEU A 172 -0.24 -11.85 17.03
C LEU A 172 0.83 -11.43 16.02
N SER A 173 0.77 -11.93 14.81
CA SER A 173 1.68 -11.59 13.69
C SER A 173 0.88 -11.22 12.44
N VAL A 174 1.58 -10.60 11.48
CA VAL A 174 1.00 -10.24 10.17
C VAL A 174 0.46 -11.48 9.45
N ASP A 175 1.27 -12.54 9.42
CA ASP A 175 0.92 -13.76 8.70
C ASP A 175 -0.24 -14.50 9.36
N ASP A 176 -0.32 -14.50 10.70
CA ASP A 176 -1.47 -15.07 11.42
C ASP A 176 -2.76 -14.33 11.09
N LEU A 177 -2.72 -12.98 11.12
CA LEU A 177 -3.90 -12.15 10.84
C LEU A 177 -4.38 -12.31 9.39
N ILE A 178 -3.45 -12.32 8.42
CA ILE A 178 -3.81 -12.55 7.01
C ILE A 178 -4.43 -13.95 6.85
N LYS A 179 -3.82 -14.97 7.43
CA LYS A 179 -4.31 -16.36 7.36
C LYS A 179 -5.68 -16.55 7.99
N GLN A 180 -5.97 -15.80 9.06
CA GLN A 180 -7.28 -15.87 9.71
C GLN A 180 -8.36 -15.09 8.97
N ALA A 181 -7.96 -14.07 8.23
CA ALA A 181 -8.87 -13.30 7.40
C ALA A 181 -9.14 -13.99 6.03
N ASP A 182 -8.19 -14.79 5.50
CA ASP A 182 -8.34 -15.61 4.29
C ASP A 182 -9.20 -16.86 4.59
#